data_44bbbe289a287e34a6e498a19077b6d9
#
_entry.id   44bbbe289a287e34a6e498a19077b6d9
#
_cell.length_a   1.000
_cell.length_b   1.000
_cell.length_c   1.000
_cell.angle_alpha   90.00
_cell.angle_beta   90.00
_cell.angle_gamma   90.00
#
_symmetry.space_group_name_H-M   'P 1'
#
loop_
_entity.id
_entity.type
_entity.pdbx_description
1 polymer ?
#
loop_
_entity_poly.entity_id
_entity_poly.type
_entity_poly.pdbx_seq_one_letter_code
_entity_poly.pdbx_strand_id
1 'polypeptide(L)'
;MDRKIRIAAAGDNCVDAYSDGNAYPGGNPVNVAVYVARLGGESTYIGAVGTDKYGKIMLDSIAAKGVDTSRMKVLEGNTAVSQVEIVNGDRVFGDYDEGVMADFKLNAEDIEFLAGYDMPHRPETTIS
;
A
#
# COMPACT_ATOMS: atom_id res chain seq x y z
N MET A 1 -13.86 -9.82 26.06
CA MET A 1 -12.51 -9.62 25.72
C MET A 1 -12.32 -9.38 24.23
N ASP A 2 -11.77 -8.29 23.91
CA ASP A 2 -11.67 -7.92 22.52
C ASP A 2 -10.35 -8.35 21.94
N ARG A 3 -10.45 -8.97 20.78
CA ARG A 3 -9.26 -9.31 20.06
C ARG A 3 -9.09 -8.32 18.93
N LYS A 4 -7.89 -7.80 18.82
CA LYS A 4 -7.59 -6.96 17.70
C LYS A 4 -7.41 -7.81 16.46
N ILE A 5 -7.96 -7.33 15.36
CA ILE A 5 -7.67 -7.91 14.06
C ILE A 5 -6.25 -7.50 13.70
N ARG A 6 -5.44 -8.47 13.30
CA ARG A 6 -4.07 -8.20 12.89
C ARG A 6 -3.86 -8.77 11.50
N ILE A 7 -3.41 -7.94 10.59
CA ILE A 7 -3.09 -8.41 9.24
C ILE A 7 -1.77 -7.83 8.77
N ALA A 8 -1.19 -8.52 7.82
CA ALA A 8 -0.09 -7.98 7.03
C ALA A 8 -0.49 -8.10 5.57
N ALA A 9 -0.48 -6.99 4.88
CA ALA A 9 -0.81 -6.93 3.47
C ALA A 9 0.45 -6.63 2.69
N ALA A 10 0.67 -7.37 1.62
CA ALA A 10 1.87 -7.18 0.80
C ALA A 10 1.47 -7.14 -0.66
N GLY A 11 2.08 -6.26 -1.42
CA GLY A 11 1.86 -6.21 -2.85
C GLY A 11 1.70 -4.81 -3.39
N ASP A 12 0.87 -4.69 -4.41
CA ASP A 12 0.79 -3.51 -5.23
C ASP A 12 0.33 -2.26 -4.50
N ASN A 13 0.94 -1.16 -4.85
CA ASN A 13 0.44 0.15 -4.50
C ASN A 13 0.60 1.04 -5.73
N CYS A 14 -0.16 2.11 -5.76
CA CYS A 14 0.06 3.16 -6.74
C CYS A 14 -0.53 4.45 -6.20
N VAL A 15 -0.01 5.56 -6.70
CA VAL A 15 -0.59 6.87 -6.39
C VAL A 15 -1.60 7.17 -7.50
N ASP A 16 -2.81 7.52 -7.12
CA ASP A 16 -3.81 8.01 -8.06
C ASP A 16 -3.62 9.51 -8.18
N ALA A 17 -3.02 9.93 -9.27
CA ALA A 17 -2.69 11.33 -9.50
C ALA A 17 -3.74 11.96 -10.40
N TYR A 18 -4.49 12.89 -9.84
CA TYR A 18 -5.57 13.58 -10.56
C TYR A 18 -5.04 14.77 -11.31
N SER A 19 -5.72 15.10 -12.39
CA SER A 19 -5.30 16.22 -13.24
C SER A 19 -5.35 17.58 -12.53
N ASP A 20 -6.08 17.67 -11.41
CA ASP A 20 -6.14 18.89 -10.61
C ASP A 20 -4.95 19.03 -9.66
N GLY A 21 -4.03 18.10 -9.65
CA GLY A 21 -2.86 18.14 -8.79
C GLY A 21 -2.97 17.34 -7.51
N ASN A 22 -4.14 16.82 -7.20
CA ASN A 22 -4.31 15.99 -6.02
C ASN A 22 -3.80 14.58 -6.28
N ALA A 23 -3.27 13.95 -5.23
CA ALA A 23 -2.72 12.61 -5.33
C ALA A 23 -3.10 11.82 -4.09
N TYR A 24 -3.52 10.59 -4.28
CA TYR A 24 -4.00 9.75 -3.19
C TYR A 24 -3.38 8.36 -3.27
N PRO A 25 -3.08 7.75 -2.11
CA PRO A 25 -2.59 6.37 -2.12
C PRO A 25 -3.69 5.42 -2.62
N GLY A 26 -3.28 4.42 -3.38
CA GLY A 26 -4.20 3.42 -3.90
C GLY A 26 -3.55 2.04 -3.92
N GLY A 27 -4.31 1.07 -4.42
CA GLY A 27 -3.90 -0.32 -4.47
C GLY A 27 -4.66 -1.14 -3.44
N ASN A 28 -5.08 -2.35 -3.83
CA ASN A 28 -5.89 -3.18 -2.95
C ASN A 28 -5.22 -3.52 -1.62
N PRO A 29 -3.94 -3.93 -1.60
CA PRO A 29 -3.31 -4.24 -0.31
C PRO A 29 -3.25 -3.02 0.62
N VAL A 30 -2.99 -1.84 0.07
CA VAL A 30 -2.97 -0.60 0.85
C VAL A 30 -4.36 -0.33 1.42
N ASN A 31 -5.38 -0.47 0.60
CA ASN A 31 -6.76 -0.20 1.02
C ASN A 31 -7.19 -1.15 2.13
N VAL A 32 -6.82 -2.41 2.05
CA VAL A 32 -7.16 -3.38 3.09
C VAL A 32 -6.46 -3.02 4.39
N ALA A 33 -5.17 -2.67 4.34
CA ALA A 33 -4.43 -2.30 5.54
C ALA A 33 -5.03 -1.07 6.22
N VAL A 34 -5.39 -0.08 5.43
CA VAL A 34 -6.02 1.14 5.95
C VAL A 34 -7.36 0.83 6.58
N TYR A 35 -8.15 0.00 5.93
CA TYR A 35 -9.46 -0.36 6.44
C TYR A 35 -9.36 -1.04 7.81
N VAL A 36 -8.45 -2.00 7.94
CA VAL A 36 -8.26 -2.69 9.22
C VAL A 36 -7.80 -1.72 10.30
N ALA A 37 -6.89 -0.82 9.98
CA ALA A 37 -6.43 0.16 10.96
C ALA A 37 -7.57 1.06 11.42
N ARG A 38 -8.46 1.44 10.51
CA ARG A 38 -9.62 2.27 10.85
C ARG A 38 -10.61 1.56 11.77
N LEU A 39 -10.66 0.26 11.69
CA LEU A 39 -11.53 -0.53 12.56
C LEU A 39 -10.90 -0.80 13.92
N GLY A 40 -9.74 -0.22 14.19
CA GLY A 40 -9.07 -0.41 15.46
C GLY A 40 -8.13 -1.59 15.50
N GLY A 41 -7.92 -2.24 14.36
CA GLY A 41 -7.00 -3.36 14.26
C GLY A 41 -5.57 -2.91 14.06
N GLU A 42 -4.68 -3.88 13.96
CA GLU A 42 -3.27 -3.64 13.66
C GLU A 42 -2.99 -4.12 12.24
N SER A 43 -2.38 -3.28 11.45
CA SER A 43 -2.04 -3.66 10.08
C SER A 43 -0.65 -3.19 9.72
N THR A 44 0.01 -4.00 8.91
CA THR A 44 1.30 -3.68 8.33
C THR A 44 1.16 -3.77 6.82
N TYR A 45 1.75 -2.83 6.13
CA TYR A 45 1.79 -2.90 4.66
C TYR A 45 3.24 -3.07 4.22
N ILE A 46 3.45 -3.99 3.29
CA ILE A 46 4.76 -4.25 2.70
C ILE A 46 4.66 -4.03 1.20
N GLY A 47 5.38 -3.06 0.71
CA GLY A 47 5.42 -2.75 -0.70
C GLY A 47 6.61 -1.85 -0.98
N ALA A 48 6.67 -1.30 -2.17
CA ALA A 48 7.78 -0.43 -2.56
C ALA A 48 7.27 0.90 -3.07
N VAL A 49 7.99 1.94 -2.71
CA VAL A 49 7.78 3.28 -3.25
C VAL A 49 9.12 3.80 -3.73
N GLY A 50 9.09 4.82 -4.58
CA GLY A 50 10.30 5.39 -5.12
C GLY A 50 10.85 6.51 -4.25
N THR A 51 11.93 7.10 -4.73
CA THR A 51 12.59 8.23 -4.05
C THR A 51 12.00 9.57 -4.49
N ASP A 52 10.93 9.55 -5.26
CA ASP A 52 10.27 10.76 -5.75
C ASP A 52 9.27 11.31 -4.72
N LYS A 53 8.63 12.43 -5.07
CA LYS A 53 7.68 13.06 -4.17
C LYS A 53 6.47 12.17 -3.86
N TYR A 54 6.08 11.32 -4.82
CA TYR A 54 4.97 10.42 -4.61
C TYR A 54 5.31 9.33 -3.59
N GLY A 55 6.58 8.92 -3.54
CA GLY A 55 7.02 7.96 -2.53
C GLY A 55 6.83 8.51 -1.12
N LYS A 56 7.21 9.77 -0.91
CA LYS A 56 7.03 10.39 0.39
C LYS A 56 5.55 10.56 0.73
N ILE A 57 4.75 11.00 -0.25
CA ILE A 57 3.31 11.15 -0.03
C ILE A 57 2.69 9.82 0.38
N MET A 58 3.07 8.75 -0.31
CA MET A 58 2.55 7.43 -0.02
C MET A 58 2.91 6.97 1.38
N LEU A 59 4.19 7.08 1.75
CA LEU A 59 4.63 6.68 3.08
C LEU A 59 3.92 7.48 4.17
N ASP A 60 3.90 8.79 4.02
CA ASP A 60 3.31 9.66 5.04
C ASP A 60 1.81 9.43 5.16
N SER A 61 1.13 9.25 4.04
CA SER A 61 -0.32 9.05 4.05
C SER A 61 -0.71 7.73 4.68
N ILE A 62 0.01 6.67 4.35
CA ILE A 62 -0.29 5.35 4.89
C ILE A 62 0.00 5.32 6.39
N ALA A 63 1.13 5.89 6.80
CA ALA A 63 1.48 5.96 8.20
C ALA A 63 0.48 6.79 9.00
N ALA A 64 0.01 7.88 8.43
CA ALA A 64 -0.95 8.76 9.10
C ALA A 64 -2.28 8.06 9.36
N LYS A 65 -2.58 7.00 8.62
CA LYS A 65 -3.81 6.24 8.80
C LYS A 65 -3.66 5.09 9.78
N GLY A 66 -2.51 5.01 10.44
CA GLY A 66 -2.30 4.01 11.48
C GLY A 66 -1.75 2.68 11.01
N VAL A 67 -1.30 2.61 9.76
CA VAL A 67 -0.70 1.40 9.22
C VAL A 67 0.79 1.41 9.50
N ASP A 68 1.34 0.26 9.91
CA ASP A 68 2.77 0.13 10.13
C ASP A 68 3.49 0.08 8.78
N THR A 69 4.35 1.04 8.54
CA THR A 69 5.09 1.15 7.29
C THR A 69 6.57 0.79 7.45
N SER A 70 6.94 0.22 8.59
CA SER A 70 8.35 -0.04 8.89
C SER A 70 9.01 -1.03 7.93
N ARG A 71 8.21 -1.82 7.24
CA ARG A 71 8.72 -2.80 6.28
C ARG A 71 8.54 -2.38 4.83
N MET A 72 8.06 -1.16 4.60
CA MET A 72 8.01 -0.66 3.23
C MET A 72 9.42 -0.39 2.73
N LYS A 73 9.61 -0.61 1.45
CA LYS A 73 10.92 -0.43 0.82
C LYS A 73 10.91 0.84 0.01
N VAL A 74 12.00 1.60 0.10
CA VAL A 74 12.20 2.77 -0.73
C VAL A 74 13.28 2.43 -1.74
N LEU A 75 12.90 2.34 -2.99
CA LEU A 75 13.81 1.97 -4.07
C LEU A 75 14.06 3.17 -4.95
N GLU A 76 15.26 3.28 -5.45
CA GLU A 76 15.61 4.41 -6.31
C GLU A 76 14.78 4.36 -7.58
N GLY A 77 14.09 5.46 -7.88
CA GLY A 77 13.23 5.55 -9.04
C GLY A 77 11.90 6.19 -8.70
N ASN A 78 10.93 6.03 -9.58
CA ASN A 78 9.63 6.64 -9.37
C ASN A 78 8.62 5.64 -8.79
N THR A 79 7.74 6.17 -7.96
CA THR A 79 6.63 5.40 -7.40
C THR A 79 5.63 5.08 -8.48
N ALA A 80 4.94 3.94 -8.35
CA ALA A 80 3.88 3.59 -9.27
C ALA A 80 2.78 4.66 -9.23
N VAL A 81 2.31 5.05 -10.40
CA VAL A 81 1.33 6.13 -10.49
C VAL A 81 0.32 5.82 -11.59
N SER A 82 -0.94 6.15 -11.30
CA SER A 82 -2.03 6.06 -12.26
C SER A 82 -2.58 7.46 -12.46
N GLN A 83 -2.68 7.88 -13.70
CA GLN A 83 -3.24 9.19 -14.02
C GLN A 83 -4.76 9.10 -14.04
N VAL A 84 -5.43 10.04 -13.39
CA VAL A 84 -6.88 10.01 -13.26
C VAL A 84 -7.45 11.36 -13.66
N GLU A 85 -8.51 11.34 -14.47
CA GLU A 85 -9.25 12.53 -14.83
C GLU A 85 -10.70 12.39 -14.41
N ILE A 86 -11.33 13.51 -14.14
CA ILE A 86 -12.76 13.52 -13.89
C ILE A 86 -13.45 14.02 -15.16
N VAL A 87 -14.26 13.19 -15.77
CA VAL A 87 -14.96 13.53 -17.00
C VAL A 87 -16.46 13.29 -16.74
N ASN A 88 -17.24 14.37 -16.82
CA ASN A 88 -18.69 14.31 -16.58
C ASN A 88 -19.04 13.66 -15.23
N GLY A 89 -18.22 13.95 -14.21
CA GLY A 89 -18.44 13.43 -12.88
C GLY A 89 -17.89 12.04 -12.63
N ASP A 90 -17.37 11.38 -13.65
CA ASP A 90 -16.81 10.03 -13.51
C ASP A 90 -15.30 10.04 -13.59
N ARG A 91 -14.68 9.09 -12.88
CA ARG A 91 -13.23 8.92 -12.96
C ARG A 91 -12.87 8.15 -14.20
N VAL A 92 -11.92 8.69 -14.94
CA VAL A 92 -11.38 8.03 -16.13
C VAL A 92 -9.89 7.81 -15.87
N PHE A 93 -9.46 6.55 -15.90
CA PHE A 93 -8.07 6.21 -15.67
C PHE A 93 -7.32 6.28 -16.99
N GLY A 94 -6.18 7.00 -16.96
CA GLY A 94 -5.33 7.14 -18.12
C GLY A 94 -4.09 6.27 -17.99
N ASP A 95 -2.93 6.88 -18.22
CA ASP A 95 -1.67 6.14 -18.22
C ASP A 95 -1.35 5.60 -16.83
N TYR A 96 -0.77 4.41 -16.82
CA TYR A 96 -0.30 3.77 -15.60
C TYR A 96 1.18 3.47 -15.74
N ASP A 97 1.96 3.87 -14.73
CA ASP A 97 3.37 3.58 -14.67
C ASP A 97 3.62 2.74 -13.43
N GLU A 98 4.13 1.55 -13.62
CA GLU A 98 4.37 0.61 -12.52
C GLU A 98 5.52 1.06 -11.62
N GLY A 99 6.46 1.86 -12.15
CA GLY A 99 7.55 2.39 -11.35
C GLY A 99 8.35 1.30 -10.66
N VAL A 100 8.81 1.60 -9.46
CA VAL A 100 9.66 0.67 -8.70
C VAL A 100 8.91 -0.58 -8.25
N MET A 101 7.58 -0.60 -8.34
CA MET A 101 6.86 -1.84 -8.00
C MET A 101 7.21 -2.98 -8.94
N ALA A 102 7.66 -2.67 -10.14
CA ALA A 102 8.11 -3.71 -11.07
C ALA A 102 9.30 -4.50 -10.50
N ASP A 103 10.08 -3.89 -9.63
CA ASP A 103 11.26 -4.50 -9.04
C ASP A 103 11.04 -4.96 -7.61
N PHE A 104 9.81 -4.84 -7.11
CA PHE A 104 9.53 -5.19 -5.73
C PHE A 104 9.54 -6.72 -5.55
N LYS A 105 10.24 -7.16 -4.50
CA LYS A 105 10.25 -8.56 -4.12
C LYS A 105 10.29 -8.67 -2.61
N LEU A 106 9.59 -9.66 -2.09
CA LEU A 106 9.69 -9.99 -0.67
C LEU A 106 11.02 -10.69 -0.44
N ASN A 107 11.74 -10.25 0.57
CA ASN A 107 12.97 -10.93 0.96
C ASN A 107 12.68 -11.97 2.05
N ALA A 108 13.70 -12.70 2.47
CA ALA A 108 13.51 -13.75 3.46
C ALA A 108 12.96 -13.21 4.78
N GLU A 109 13.40 -12.02 5.17
CA GLU A 109 12.92 -11.41 6.41
C GLU A 109 11.44 -11.04 6.31
N ASP A 110 11.02 -10.55 5.17
CA ASP A 110 9.60 -10.23 4.95
C ASP A 110 8.75 -11.49 5.04
N ILE A 111 9.22 -12.57 4.43
CA ILE A 111 8.49 -13.84 4.44
C ILE A 111 8.39 -14.37 5.87
N GLU A 112 9.48 -14.28 6.64
CA GLU A 112 9.44 -14.68 8.03
C GLU A 112 8.47 -13.83 8.83
N PHE A 113 8.45 -12.53 8.58
CA PHE A 113 7.52 -11.65 9.26
C PHE A 113 6.08 -12.04 8.98
N LEU A 114 5.76 -12.28 7.71
CA LEU A 114 4.40 -12.67 7.33
C LEU A 114 4.02 -14.02 7.95
N ALA A 115 4.96 -14.96 7.96
CA ALA A 115 4.70 -16.28 8.55
C ALA A 115 4.51 -16.20 10.06
N GLY A 116 5.02 -15.15 10.69
CA GLY A 116 4.88 -14.97 12.12
C GLY A 116 3.52 -14.47 12.57
N TYR A 117 2.66 -14.10 11.63
CA TYR A 117 1.31 -13.68 11.99
C TYR A 117 0.51 -14.89 12.44
N ASP A 118 -0.02 -14.81 13.64
CA ASP A 118 -0.73 -15.92 14.24
C ASP A 118 -2.20 -15.87 13.86
N MET A 119 -2.52 -16.39 12.69
CA MET A 119 -3.88 -16.39 12.18
C MET A 119 -4.28 -17.81 11.82
N PRO A 120 -5.49 -18.22 12.20
CA PRO A 120 -5.94 -19.58 11.88
C PRO A 120 -6.03 -19.86 10.38
N HIS A 121 -6.20 -18.82 9.59
CA HIS A 121 -6.42 -18.97 8.15
C HIS A 121 -5.34 -18.24 7.40
N ARG A 122 -4.13 -18.71 7.53
CA ARG A 122 -2.98 -18.00 7.01
C ARG A 122 -3.06 -17.55 5.59
N PRO A 123 -3.53 -18.35 4.64
CA PRO A 123 -3.53 -17.88 3.25
C PRO A 123 -4.35 -16.61 3.05
N GLU A 124 -5.37 -16.45 3.85
CA GLU A 124 -6.26 -15.27 3.71
C GLU A 124 -5.76 -14.06 4.44
N THR A 125 -4.70 -14.18 5.22
CA THR A 125 -4.20 -13.05 6.00
C THR A 125 -3.15 -12.25 5.27
N THR A 126 -2.67 -12.76 4.15
CA THR A 126 -1.68 -12.07 3.32
C THR A 126 -2.34 -11.73 2.00
N ILE A 127 -2.28 -10.46 1.64
CA ILE A 127 -2.94 -9.96 0.44
C ILE A 127 -1.88 -9.32 -0.45
N SER A 128 -1.89 -9.68 -1.71
CA SER A 128 -0.94 -9.12 -2.66
C SER A 128 -1.59 -8.68 -3.94
#